data_ca2f08f2981e0c185ee7e9b568e6e925
#
_entry.id   ca2f08f2981e0c185ee7e9b568e6e925
#
_cell.length_a   1.000
_cell.length_b   1.000
_cell.length_c   1.000
_cell.angle_alpha   90.00
_cell.angle_beta   90.00
_cell.angle_gamma   90.00
#
_symmetry.space_group_name_H-M   'P 1'
#
loop_
_entity.id
_entity.type
_entity.pdbx_description
1 polymer ?
#
loop_
_entity_poly.entity_id
_entity_poly.type
_entity_poly.pdbx_seq_one_letter_code
_entity_poly.pdbx_strand_id
1 'polypeptide(L)'
;MEHARAVVIPAASEVILRDVVLTPAGNNDVTIETCYTSISAGTERMLLAGRMPHPMLQFPVIPGYETVGRIIATGSNVPGEMLDKMVYVGGARCYEGVNPAWGGQSSHLHADYTRVVTLEGMDATHGVLLALAATALHGVDIAGDITGKRVLVLGQGPVGQIAARIALARGAEVVVVDRVASRLALAKASQIVDVSAQSLAEQKIAPCEVIIEASGSMAALASTISVLANNGRVVLLGYYDEIQLPYMPLFLKQAQLLTAKEWAPGDLQRCRDMIVSGDLDVAPLLTHTQHIDNLQAAYHVALSDLECLKLLLTW
;
A
#
# COMPACT_ATOMS: atom_id res chain seq x y z
N MET A 1 -19.49 19.65 19.76
CA MET A 1 -19.15 18.52 18.86
C MET A 1 -17.96 18.97 18.04
N GLU A 2 -16.95 18.16 17.95
CA GLU A 2 -15.76 18.43 17.18
C GLU A 2 -16.03 18.09 15.71
N HIS A 3 -15.59 18.93 14.78
CA HIS A 3 -15.80 18.75 13.36
C HIS A 3 -14.47 18.54 12.65
N ALA A 4 -14.51 17.73 11.61
CA ALA A 4 -13.39 17.54 10.71
C ALA A 4 -13.88 17.65 9.25
N ARG A 5 -12.99 18.13 8.39
CA ARG A 5 -13.18 18.11 6.94
C ARG A 5 -12.65 16.78 6.42
N ALA A 6 -13.45 16.00 5.72
CA ALA A 6 -13.08 14.65 5.28
C ALA A 6 -13.41 14.41 3.81
N VAL A 7 -12.62 13.54 3.18
CA VAL A 7 -12.96 12.95 1.89
C VAL A 7 -14.09 11.95 2.13
N VAL A 8 -15.20 12.11 1.44
CA VAL A 8 -16.34 11.22 1.53
C VAL A 8 -16.67 10.68 0.15
N ILE A 9 -16.90 9.39 0.08
CA ILE A 9 -17.49 8.71 -1.09
C ILE A 9 -18.96 8.44 -0.73
N PRO A 10 -19.90 9.30 -1.15
CA PRO A 10 -21.32 9.18 -0.77
C PRO A 10 -22.03 8.08 -1.54
N ALA A 11 -21.59 7.79 -2.74
CA ALA A 11 -22.09 6.74 -3.63
C ALA A 11 -20.99 6.30 -4.61
N ALA A 12 -21.26 5.25 -5.37
CA ALA A 12 -20.33 4.81 -6.42
C ALA A 12 -20.03 5.95 -7.41
N SER A 13 -18.77 6.04 -7.83
CA SER A 13 -18.23 7.04 -8.77
C SER A 13 -18.29 8.50 -8.30
N GLU A 14 -18.59 8.76 -7.02
CA GLU A 14 -18.63 10.10 -6.47
C GLU A 14 -17.64 10.23 -5.32
N VAL A 15 -16.83 11.31 -5.33
CA VAL A 15 -15.93 11.68 -4.23
C VAL A 15 -16.05 13.15 -3.96
N ILE A 16 -16.25 13.53 -2.69
CA ILE A 16 -16.45 14.93 -2.27
C ILE A 16 -15.64 15.22 -1.01
N LEU A 17 -15.38 16.49 -0.76
CA LEU A 17 -14.87 17.00 0.50
C LEU A 17 -16.03 17.57 1.31
N ARG A 18 -16.22 17.11 2.55
CA ARG A 18 -17.36 17.45 3.38
C ARG A 18 -16.95 17.53 4.85
N ASP A 19 -17.62 18.43 5.59
CA ASP A 19 -17.53 18.44 7.05
C ASP A 19 -18.28 17.25 7.64
N VAL A 20 -17.65 16.62 8.62
CA VAL A 20 -18.19 15.48 9.38
C VAL A 20 -18.04 15.74 10.87
N VAL A 21 -18.93 15.16 11.66
CA VAL A 21 -18.89 15.24 13.12
C VAL A 21 -18.01 14.09 13.65
N LEU A 22 -17.10 14.43 14.57
CA LEU A 22 -16.29 13.43 15.28
C LEU A 22 -17.03 12.98 16.55
N THR A 23 -16.99 11.68 16.82
CA THR A 23 -17.36 11.15 18.14
C THR A 23 -16.33 11.61 19.19
N PRO A 24 -16.69 11.75 20.47
CA PRO A 24 -15.75 12.13 21.50
C PRO A 24 -14.55 11.16 21.60
N ALA A 25 -13.35 11.70 21.77
CA ALA A 25 -12.15 10.89 22.00
C ALA A 25 -12.23 10.15 23.35
N GLY A 26 -11.82 8.89 23.35
CA GLY A 26 -11.73 8.05 24.55
C GLY A 26 -10.45 8.28 25.36
N ASN A 27 -10.37 7.65 26.56
CA ASN A 27 -9.22 7.78 27.43
C ASN A 27 -7.90 7.23 26.85
N ASN A 28 -7.99 6.31 25.90
CA ASN A 28 -6.83 5.72 25.22
C ASN A 28 -6.54 6.37 23.85
N ASP A 29 -7.33 7.35 23.45
CA ASP A 29 -7.22 7.92 22.13
C ASP A 29 -6.21 9.07 22.08
N VAL A 30 -5.56 9.21 20.94
CA VAL A 30 -4.86 10.41 20.52
C VAL A 30 -5.70 11.13 19.48
N THR A 31 -5.76 12.46 19.59
CA THR A 31 -6.32 13.32 18.54
C THR A 31 -5.19 13.73 17.61
N ILE A 32 -5.37 13.46 16.33
CA ILE A 32 -4.36 13.68 15.29
C ILE A 32 -4.88 14.77 14.34
N GLU A 33 -4.08 15.83 14.17
CA GLU A 33 -4.21 16.80 13.08
C GLU A 33 -3.45 16.25 11.88
N THR A 34 -4.17 15.99 10.80
CA THR A 34 -3.59 15.39 9.58
C THR A 34 -2.75 16.40 8.82
N CYS A 35 -1.52 16.02 8.50
CA CYS A 35 -0.63 16.77 7.64
C CYS A 35 -0.62 16.21 6.22
N TYR A 36 -0.58 14.88 6.11
CA TYR A 36 -0.44 14.17 4.84
C TYR A 36 -1.34 12.94 4.81
N THR A 37 -1.93 12.69 3.64
CA THR A 37 -2.52 11.40 3.30
C THR A 37 -2.06 10.98 1.91
N SER A 38 -2.42 9.81 1.46
CA SER A 38 -2.25 9.47 0.07
C SER A 38 -3.43 8.64 -0.46
N ILE A 39 -3.59 8.64 -1.78
CA ILE A 39 -4.64 7.88 -2.47
C ILE A 39 -4.10 6.49 -2.80
N SER A 40 -4.74 5.46 -2.25
CA SER A 40 -4.44 4.08 -2.60
C SER A 40 -5.21 3.66 -3.83
N ALA A 41 -4.61 3.90 -5.01
CA ALA A 41 -5.29 3.80 -6.30
C ALA A 41 -6.01 2.45 -6.53
N GLY A 42 -5.42 1.33 -6.12
CA GLY A 42 -6.04 0.00 -6.22
C GLY A 42 -7.30 -0.12 -5.38
N THR A 43 -7.20 0.23 -4.11
CA THR A 43 -8.29 0.14 -3.13
C THR A 43 -9.40 1.15 -3.43
N GLU A 44 -9.03 2.39 -3.74
CA GLU A 44 -10.03 3.46 -3.93
C GLU A 44 -10.77 3.32 -5.26
N ARG A 45 -10.15 2.71 -6.30
CA ARG A 45 -10.90 2.28 -7.50
C ARG A 45 -12.00 1.28 -7.16
N MET A 46 -11.74 0.35 -6.23
CA MET A 46 -12.75 -0.64 -5.82
C MET A 46 -13.87 0.01 -5.02
N LEU A 47 -13.56 0.97 -4.14
CA LEU A 47 -14.56 1.75 -3.40
C LEU A 47 -15.44 2.55 -4.37
N LEU A 48 -14.83 3.32 -5.27
CA LEU A 48 -15.55 4.12 -6.27
C LEU A 48 -16.35 3.27 -7.25
N ALA A 49 -15.89 2.07 -7.56
CA ALA A 49 -16.65 1.13 -8.39
C ALA A 49 -17.75 0.38 -7.63
N GLY A 50 -17.89 0.58 -6.31
CA GLY A 50 -18.87 -0.15 -5.49
C GLY A 50 -18.59 -1.65 -5.36
N ARG A 51 -17.33 -2.09 -5.58
CA ARG A 51 -16.95 -3.52 -5.62
C ARG A 51 -16.29 -4.04 -4.35
N MET A 52 -16.08 -3.16 -3.34
CA MET A 52 -15.56 -3.63 -2.06
C MET A 52 -16.57 -4.59 -1.40
N PRO A 53 -16.11 -5.75 -0.87
CA PRO A 53 -17.03 -6.71 -0.24
C PRO A 53 -17.65 -6.13 1.04
N HIS A 54 -18.92 -6.49 1.28
CA HIS A 54 -19.59 -6.20 2.55
C HIS A 54 -18.88 -6.97 3.70
N PRO A 55 -18.72 -6.41 4.92
CA PRO A 55 -19.30 -5.13 5.40
C PRO A 55 -18.43 -3.89 5.17
N MET A 56 -17.32 -3.97 4.43
CA MET A 56 -16.36 -2.87 4.25
C MET A 56 -16.96 -1.68 3.47
N LEU A 57 -17.93 -1.94 2.59
CA LEU A 57 -18.57 -0.92 1.79
C LEU A 57 -20.04 -0.73 2.21
N GLN A 58 -20.28 0.34 2.94
CA GLN A 58 -21.62 0.83 3.30
C GLN A 58 -21.61 2.34 3.13
N PHE A 59 -22.01 2.82 1.97
CA PHE A 59 -22.07 4.26 1.68
C PHE A 59 -22.96 5.04 2.63
N PRO A 60 -22.63 6.30 2.97
CA PRO A 60 -21.39 7.01 2.62
C PRO A 60 -20.18 6.52 3.42
N VAL A 61 -18.96 6.55 2.81
CA VAL A 61 -17.73 6.10 3.47
C VAL A 61 -16.63 7.16 3.44
N ILE A 62 -15.74 7.16 4.45
CA ILE A 62 -14.47 7.87 4.46
C ILE A 62 -13.38 6.85 4.14
N PRO A 63 -12.62 7.02 3.02
CA PRO A 63 -11.54 6.12 2.64
C PRO A 63 -10.24 6.41 3.41
N GLY A 64 -9.19 5.65 3.09
CA GLY A 64 -7.80 5.94 3.43
C GLY A 64 -7.29 5.23 4.66
N TYR A 65 -6.09 4.66 4.50
CA TYR A 65 -5.31 4.00 5.55
C TYR A 65 -3.84 4.44 5.53
N GLU A 66 -3.55 5.53 4.83
CA GLU A 66 -2.21 6.08 4.59
C GLU A 66 -2.18 7.52 5.11
N THR A 67 -2.28 7.68 6.44
CA THR A 67 -2.45 8.98 7.09
C THR A 67 -1.27 9.28 7.99
N VAL A 68 -0.76 10.48 7.89
CA VAL A 68 0.30 11.05 8.71
C VAL A 68 -0.15 12.38 9.29
N GLY A 69 0.05 12.55 10.59
CA GLY A 69 -0.33 13.79 11.28
C GLY A 69 0.37 13.97 12.60
N ARG A 70 0.10 15.09 13.23
CA ARG A 70 0.62 15.46 14.55
C ARG A 70 -0.40 15.14 15.63
N ILE A 71 0.03 14.57 16.72
CA ILE A 71 -0.81 14.39 17.91
C ILE A 71 -0.98 15.75 18.58
N ILE A 72 -2.22 16.26 18.63
CA ILE A 72 -2.56 17.57 19.22
C ILE A 72 -3.26 17.46 20.57
N ALA A 73 -3.78 16.27 20.91
CA ALA A 73 -4.35 15.99 22.23
C ALA A 73 -4.25 14.50 22.55
N THR A 74 -4.26 14.19 23.86
CA THR A 74 -4.13 12.83 24.38
C THR A 74 -5.19 12.54 25.43
N GLY A 75 -5.76 11.34 25.40
CA GLY A 75 -6.60 10.83 26.48
C GLY A 75 -5.82 10.55 27.76
N SER A 76 -6.53 10.38 28.86
CA SER A 76 -5.94 10.28 30.21
C SER A 76 -5.02 9.06 30.42
N ASN A 77 -5.15 8.02 29.61
CA ASN A 77 -4.34 6.81 29.68
C ASN A 77 -3.17 6.81 28.68
N VAL A 78 -3.05 7.84 27.83
CA VAL A 78 -1.99 7.94 26.83
C VAL A 78 -0.72 8.48 27.47
N PRO A 79 0.47 7.91 27.22
CA PRO A 79 1.73 8.45 27.69
C PRO A 79 1.94 9.90 27.22
N GLY A 80 2.34 10.78 28.16
CA GLY A 80 2.44 12.22 27.88
C GLY A 80 3.45 12.59 26.80
N GLU A 81 4.47 11.76 26.59
CA GLU A 81 5.47 11.92 25.53
C GLU A 81 4.92 11.73 24.11
N MET A 82 3.69 11.24 23.97
CA MET A 82 3.01 11.12 22.66
C MET A 82 2.54 12.46 22.10
N LEU A 83 2.29 13.45 22.98
CA LEU A 83 1.88 14.79 22.52
C LEU A 83 2.94 15.39 21.60
N ASP A 84 2.50 16.10 20.57
CA ASP A 84 3.32 16.74 19.53
C ASP A 84 4.12 15.78 18.62
N LYS A 85 4.05 14.46 18.82
CA LYS A 85 4.72 13.52 17.93
C LYS A 85 4.04 13.48 16.55
N MET A 86 4.88 13.39 15.50
CA MET A 86 4.43 13.00 14.16
C MET A 86 4.22 11.49 14.12
N VAL A 87 3.06 11.07 13.65
CA VAL A 87 2.66 9.66 13.63
C VAL A 87 2.03 9.27 12.30
N TYR A 88 2.19 8.00 11.95
CA TYR A 88 1.37 7.32 10.98
C TYR A 88 0.18 6.65 11.69
N VAL A 89 -0.98 6.64 11.04
CA VAL A 89 -2.16 5.88 11.45
C VAL A 89 -2.86 5.26 10.25
N GLY A 90 -3.24 3.99 10.39
CA GLY A 90 -3.93 3.22 9.34
C GLY A 90 -5.45 3.46 9.28
N GLY A 91 -5.90 4.69 9.62
CA GLY A 91 -7.29 5.11 9.62
C GLY A 91 -7.96 5.13 10.99
N ALA A 92 -9.21 5.60 11.00
CA ALA A 92 -9.99 5.86 12.20
C ALA A 92 -11.47 5.45 12.05
N ARG A 93 -12.18 5.39 13.18
CA ARG A 93 -13.61 5.03 13.23
C ARG A 93 -14.42 6.04 14.06
N CYS A 94 -13.97 7.27 14.14
CA CYS A 94 -14.46 8.32 15.01
C CYS A 94 -15.48 9.24 14.34
N TYR A 95 -16.31 8.77 13.43
CA TYR A 95 -17.22 9.60 12.65
C TYR A 95 -18.67 9.27 12.92
N GLU A 96 -19.53 10.31 12.99
CA GLU A 96 -20.98 10.17 13.07
C GLU A 96 -21.62 10.21 11.68
N GLY A 97 -22.53 9.27 11.40
CA GLY A 97 -23.33 9.26 10.17
C GLY A 97 -22.56 8.97 8.87
N VAL A 98 -21.27 8.55 8.98
CA VAL A 98 -20.44 8.14 7.84
C VAL A 98 -19.64 6.92 8.26
N ASN A 99 -19.61 5.88 7.43
CA ASN A 99 -18.89 4.66 7.72
C ASN A 99 -17.39 4.81 7.36
N PRO A 100 -16.48 4.24 8.15
CA PRO A 100 -15.08 4.22 7.78
C PRO A 100 -14.82 3.06 6.80
N ALA A 101 -14.37 3.40 5.59
CA ALA A 101 -13.63 2.48 4.73
C ALA A 101 -12.13 2.74 4.98
N TRP A 102 -11.67 2.34 6.16
CA TRP A 102 -10.49 2.73 6.94
C TRP A 102 -10.59 4.12 7.59
N GLY A 103 -11.13 5.17 6.96
CA GLY A 103 -11.45 6.43 7.61
C GLY A 103 -10.25 7.35 7.89
N GLY A 104 -9.17 7.25 7.11
CA GLY A 104 -7.96 8.04 7.35
C GLY A 104 -7.91 9.36 6.60
N GLN A 105 -8.73 9.55 5.54
CA GLN A 105 -8.72 10.81 4.78
C GLN A 105 -9.62 11.87 5.43
N SER A 106 -9.14 12.43 6.53
CA SER A 106 -9.82 13.46 7.31
C SER A 106 -8.81 14.44 7.90
N SER A 107 -9.15 15.72 8.02
CA SER A 107 -8.28 16.75 8.60
C SER A 107 -7.95 16.50 10.07
N HIS A 108 -8.88 15.90 10.82
CA HIS A 108 -8.71 15.47 12.21
C HIS A 108 -9.32 14.10 12.41
N LEU A 109 -8.71 13.31 13.26
CA LEU A 109 -9.24 12.00 13.62
C LEU A 109 -8.78 11.59 15.03
N HIS A 110 -9.50 10.64 15.62
CA HIS A 110 -9.12 10.00 16.89
C HIS A 110 -8.79 8.54 16.64
N ALA A 111 -7.73 8.07 17.27
CA ALA A 111 -7.32 6.67 17.22
C ALA A 111 -6.73 6.23 18.56
N ASP A 112 -6.94 4.98 18.94
CA ASP A 112 -6.24 4.38 20.06
C ASP A 112 -4.72 4.50 19.86
N TYR A 113 -3.99 4.97 20.88
CA TYR A 113 -2.57 5.26 20.79
C TYR A 113 -1.72 4.04 20.44
N THR A 114 -2.20 2.82 20.70
CA THR A 114 -1.50 1.58 20.32
C THR A 114 -1.54 1.29 18.82
N ARG A 115 -2.41 2.00 18.07
CA ARG A 115 -2.57 1.85 16.61
C ARG A 115 -1.73 2.84 15.80
N VAL A 116 -1.03 3.76 16.46
CA VAL A 116 -0.19 4.73 15.78
C VAL A 116 1.28 4.29 15.78
N VAL A 117 2.03 4.74 14.79
CA VAL A 117 3.48 4.52 14.70
C VAL A 117 4.16 5.89 14.67
N THR A 118 5.02 6.16 15.64
CA THR A 118 5.80 7.41 15.66
C THR A 118 6.79 7.44 14.51
N LEU A 119 6.93 8.61 13.85
CA LEU A 119 7.81 8.82 12.70
C LEU A 119 9.14 9.48 13.08
N GLU A 120 9.59 9.27 14.33
CA GLU A 120 10.82 9.87 14.81
C GLU A 120 12.03 9.48 13.95
N GLY A 121 12.80 10.48 13.49
CA GLY A 121 13.93 10.29 12.59
C GLY A 121 13.57 10.09 11.12
N MET A 122 12.30 10.05 10.76
CA MET A 122 11.79 9.83 9.41
C MET A 122 11.24 11.14 8.82
N ASP A 123 11.43 11.36 7.52
CA ASP A 123 10.65 12.38 6.80
C ASP A 123 9.16 11.99 6.86
N ALA A 124 8.35 12.92 7.39
CA ALA A 124 6.92 12.66 7.62
C ALA A 124 6.16 12.31 6.32
N THR A 125 6.57 12.87 5.19
CA THR A 125 5.95 12.55 3.89
C THR A 125 6.11 11.09 3.50
N HIS A 126 7.19 10.43 3.90
CA HIS A 126 7.41 9.01 3.66
C HIS A 126 6.48 8.11 4.48
N GLY A 127 5.93 8.63 5.58
CA GLY A 127 5.01 7.90 6.45
C GLY A 127 3.75 7.40 5.76
N VAL A 128 3.28 8.08 4.71
CA VAL A 128 2.11 7.62 3.94
C VAL A 128 2.35 6.31 3.19
N LEU A 129 3.61 5.90 3.04
CA LEU A 129 3.98 4.63 2.39
C LEU A 129 4.11 3.46 3.36
N LEU A 130 4.02 3.68 4.69
CA LEU A 130 4.25 2.62 5.69
C LEU A 130 3.30 1.43 5.55
N ALA A 131 2.02 1.65 5.27
CA ALA A 131 1.07 0.56 5.04
C ALA A 131 1.49 -0.34 3.88
N LEU A 132 1.88 0.28 2.76
CA LEU A 132 2.32 -0.45 1.57
C LEU A 132 3.67 -1.13 1.77
N ALA A 133 4.57 -0.48 2.52
CA ALA A 133 5.85 -1.06 2.90
C ALA A 133 5.67 -2.29 3.79
N ALA A 134 4.80 -2.21 4.78
CA ALA A 134 4.50 -3.33 5.66
C ALA A 134 3.81 -4.50 4.92
N THR A 135 2.90 -4.19 3.99
CA THR A 135 2.29 -5.21 3.11
C THR A 135 3.34 -5.91 2.23
N ALA A 136 4.24 -5.14 1.62
CA ALA A 136 5.32 -5.69 0.81
C ALA A 136 6.30 -6.52 1.65
N LEU A 137 6.68 -6.03 2.84
CA LEU A 137 7.54 -6.74 3.79
C LEU A 137 6.93 -8.08 4.20
N HIS A 138 5.65 -8.08 4.58
CA HIS A 138 4.92 -9.31 4.92
C HIS A 138 4.91 -10.30 3.76
N GLY A 139 4.66 -9.83 2.53
CA GLY A 139 4.72 -10.67 1.33
C GLY A 139 6.09 -11.29 1.09
N VAL A 140 7.15 -10.54 1.30
CA VAL A 140 8.53 -11.06 1.20
C VAL A 140 8.83 -12.04 2.35
N ASP A 141 8.34 -11.78 3.57
CA ASP A 141 8.52 -12.66 4.73
C ASP A 141 7.90 -14.04 4.53
N ILE A 142 6.66 -14.11 4.03
CA ILE A 142 5.99 -15.38 3.79
C ILE A 142 6.60 -16.18 2.64
N ALA A 143 7.36 -15.55 1.74
CA ALA A 143 8.16 -16.26 0.76
C ALA A 143 9.28 -17.10 1.41
N GLY A 144 9.61 -16.83 2.68
CA GLY A 144 10.69 -17.48 3.45
C GLY A 144 12.06 -16.91 3.10
N ASP A 145 13.11 -17.72 3.32
CA ASP A 145 14.46 -17.29 2.98
C ASP A 145 14.63 -17.17 1.47
N ILE A 146 14.99 -15.95 1.02
CA ILE A 146 15.21 -15.61 -0.39
C ILE A 146 16.68 -15.23 -0.69
N THR A 147 17.57 -15.34 0.28
CA THR A 147 18.99 -15.02 0.13
C THR A 147 19.61 -15.83 -1.01
N GLY A 148 20.19 -15.16 -1.98
CA GLY A 148 20.81 -15.77 -3.16
C GLY A 148 19.83 -16.40 -4.16
N LYS A 149 18.50 -16.33 -3.90
CA LYS A 149 17.48 -16.83 -4.83
C LYS A 149 17.11 -15.77 -5.87
N ARG A 150 16.64 -16.25 -7.01
CA ARG A 150 16.08 -15.39 -8.04
C ARG A 150 14.60 -15.15 -7.73
N VAL A 151 14.25 -13.88 -7.51
CA VAL A 151 12.91 -13.40 -7.19
C VAL A 151 12.40 -12.56 -8.34
N LEU A 152 11.28 -12.95 -8.94
CA LEU A 152 10.58 -12.14 -9.93
C LEU A 152 9.49 -11.33 -9.23
N VAL A 153 9.49 -10.00 -9.42
CA VAL A 153 8.42 -9.11 -8.94
C VAL A 153 7.61 -8.63 -10.14
N LEU A 154 6.39 -9.12 -10.24
CA LEU A 154 5.46 -8.80 -11.31
C LEU A 154 4.61 -7.60 -10.94
N GLY A 155 4.69 -6.53 -11.74
CA GLY A 155 4.05 -5.25 -11.47
C GLY A 155 4.95 -4.33 -10.64
N GLN A 156 5.18 -3.12 -11.17
CA GLN A 156 6.00 -2.08 -10.54
C GLN A 156 5.15 -0.89 -10.10
N GLY A 157 3.96 -1.18 -9.56
CA GLY A 157 3.21 -0.26 -8.73
C GLY A 157 3.92 -0.04 -7.37
N PRO A 158 3.39 0.81 -6.46
CA PRO A 158 4.06 1.12 -5.20
C PRO A 158 4.45 -0.13 -4.39
N VAL A 159 3.56 -1.12 -4.27
CA VAL A 159 3.84 -2.37 -3.54
C VAL A 159 4.94 -3.18 -4.21
N GLY A 160 4.92 -3.33 -5.54
CA GLY A 160 5.95 -4.06 -6.27
C GLY A 160 7.31 -3.39 -6.20
N GLN A 161 7.36 -2.07 -6.32
CA GLN A 161 8.58 -1.26 -6.13
C GLN A 161 9.21 -1.49 -4.75
N ILE A 162 8.39 -1.51 -3.71
CA ILE A 162 8.85 -1.72 -2.33
C ILE A 162 9.28 -3.17 -2.13
N ALA A 163 8.49 -4.14 -2.61
CA ALA A 163 8.85 -5.56 -2.52
C ALA A 163 10.18 -5.89 -3.21
N ALA A 164 10.44 -5.28 -4.38
CA ALA A 164 11.71 -5.42 -5.09
C ALA A 164 12.89 -4.89 -4.27
N ARG A 165 12.75 -3.69 -3.67
CA ARG A 165 13.78 -3.10 -2.80
C ARG A 165 14.06 -3.94 -1.57
N ILE A 166 13.02 -4.44 -0.90
CA ILE A 166 13.16 -5.33 0.27
C ILE A 166 13.84 -6.64 -0.13
N ALA A 167 13.45 -7.23 -1.26
CA ALA A 167 14.07 -8.47 -1.75
C ALA A 167 15.55 -8.28 -2.07
N LEU A 168 15.94 -7.16 -2.70
CA LEU A 168 17.36 -6.80 -2.93
C LEU A 168 18.12 -6.65 -1.61
N ALA A 169 17.55 -5.92 -0.64
CA ALA A 169 18.18 -5.74 0.68
C ALA A 169 18.40 -7.06 1.42
N ARG A 170 17.61 -8.09 1.11
CA ARG A 170 17.76 -9.47 1.62
C ARG A 170 18.71 -10.36 0.79
N GLY A 171 19.42 -9.77 -0.17
CA GLY A 171 20.40 -10.48 -0.97
C GLY A 171 19.81 -11.38 -2.07
N ALA A 172 18.59 -11.16 -2.50
CA ALA A 172 18.00 -11.85 -3.65
C ALA A 172 18.53 -11.27 -4.98
N GLU A 173 18.56 -12.11 -6.01
CA GLU A 173 18.68 -11.67 -7.40
C GLU A 173 17.29 -11.29 -7.90
N VAL A 174 17.02 -10.00 -8.03
CA VAL A 174 15.67 -9.51 -8.33
C VAL A 174 15.47 -9.23 -9.81
N VAL A 175 14.42 -9.82 -10.38
CA VAL A 175 13.91 -9.53 -11.73
C VAL A 175 12.60 -8.78 -11.59
N VAL A 176 12.48 -7.58 -12.14
CA VAL A 176 11.22 -6.82 -12.15
C VAL A 176 10.59 -6.84 -13.52
N VAL A 177 9.27 -6.92 -13.57
CA VAL A 177 8.47 -6.98 -14.81
C VAL A 177 7.34 -5.97 -14.74
N ASP A 178 7.25 -5.08 -15.71
CA ASP A 178 6.10 -4.17 -15.92
C ASP A 178 6.00 -3.81 -17.40
N ARG A 179 4.92 -3.12 -17.77
CA ARG A 179 4.69 -2.56 -19.12
C ARG A 179 4.75 -1.03 -19.16
N VAL A 180 4.91 -0.38 -18.01
CA VAL A 180 4.91 1.08 -17.87
C VAL A 180 6.35 1.56 -17.71
N ALA A 181 6.87 2.24 -18.73
CA ALA A 181 8.28 2.65 -18.79
C ALA A 181 8.70 3.55 -17.62
N SER A 182 7.86 4.51 -17.21
CA SER A 182 8.14 5.39 -16.08
C SER A 182 8.30 4.63 -14.76
N ARG A 183 7.53 3.56 -14.55
CA ARG A 183 7.65 2.69 -13.37
C ARG A 183 8.92 1.87 -13.41
N LEU A 184 9.28 1.34 -14.59
CA LEU A 184 10.54 0.60 -14.78
C LEU A 184 11.75 1.50 -14.58
N ALA A 185 11.68 2.79 -14.95
CA ALA A 185 12.75 3.76 -14.71
C ALA A 185 13.06 4.00 -13.21
N LEU A 186 12.06 3.80 -12.32
CA LEU A 186 12.22 3.90 -10.87
C LEU A 186 12.61 2.58 -10.20
N ALA A 187 12.58 1.48 -10.96
CA ALA A 187 12.80 0.16 -10.40
C ALA A 187 14.25 -0.06 -9.93
N LYS A 188 14.41 -0.73 -8.81
CA LYS A 188 15.68 -1.26 -8.31
C LYS A 188 15.67 -2.78 -8.47
N ALA A 189 16.54 -3.30 -9.31
CA ALA A 189 16.56 -4.73 -9.63
C ALA A 189 17.89 -5.15 -10.26
N SER A 190 18.18 -6.46 -10.24
CA SER A 190 19.30 -7.08 -10.97
C SER A 190 18.99 -7.15 -12.48
N GLN A 191 17.71 -7.33 -12.83
CA GLN A 191 17.22 -7.34 -14.21
C GLN A 191 15.88 -6.62 -14.31
N ILE A 192 15.74 -5.76 -15.31
CA ILE A 192 14.49 -5.02 -15.61
C ILE A 192 13.95 -5.55 -16.93
N VAL A 193 12.67 -5.93 -16.94
CA VAL A 193 12.00 -6.53 -18.09
C VAL A 193 10.75 -5.72 -18.45
N ASP A 194 10.77 -5.14 -19.64
CA ASP A 194 9.64 -4.43 -20.24
C ASP A 194 8.82 -5.41 -21.08
N VAL A 195 7.55 -5.57 -20.72
CA VAL A 195 6.59 -6.42 -21.45
C VAL A 195 5.53 -5.61 -22.21
N SER A 196 5.83 -4.34 -22.53
CA SER A 196 4.93 -3.49 -23.33
C SER A 196 4.84 -3.92 -24.79
N ALA A 197 5.94 -4.39 -25.37
CA ALA A 197 6.04 -4.78 -26.78
C ALA A 197 6.19 -6.30 -26.99
N GLN A 198 6.75 -7.03 -26.01
CA GLN A 198 7.00 -8.47 -26.11
C GLN A 198 6.47 -9.16 -24.84
N SER A 199 5.84 -10.31 -25.04
CA SER A 199 5.33 -11.10 -23.90
C SER A 199 6.47 -11.62 -23.01
N LEU A 200 6.16 -11.96 -21.77
CA LEU A 200 7.13 -12.52 -20.83
C LEU A 200 7.75 -13.83 -21.36
N ALA A 201 6.98 -14.63 -22.08
CA ALA A 201 7.45 -15.89 -22.65
C ALA A 201 8.54 -15.72 -23.75
N GLU A 202 8.58 -14.55 -24.39
CA GLU A 202 9.59 -14.21 -25.40
C GLU A 202 10.86 -13.63 -24.77
N GLN A 203 10.81 -13.31 -23.46
CA GLN A 203 11.94 -12.79 -22.71
C GLN A 203 12.82 -13.94 -22.20
N LYS A 204 14.13 -13.73 -22.25
CA LYS A 204 15.09 -14.71 -21.71
C LYS A 204 15.25 -14.53 -20.20
N ILE A 205 14.28 -15.03 -19.43
CA ILE A 205 14.32 -15.03 -17.98
C ILE A 205 14.66 -16.45 -17.51
N ALA A 206 15.70 -16.57 -16.71
CA ALA A 206 16.02 -17.85 -16.08
C ALA A 206 14.97 -18.19 -15.00
N PRO A 207 14.77 -19.48 -14.65
CA PRO A 207 13.78 -19.88 -13.66
C PRO A 207 13.95 -19.12 -12.33
N CYS A 208 12.83 -18.68 -11.76
CA CYS A 208 12.75 -17.93 -10.51
C CYS A 208 12.18 -18.82 -9.41
N GLU A 209 12.84 -18.88 -8.26
CA GLU A 209 12.37 -19.66 -7.10
C GLU A 209 11.18 -19.01 -6.41
N VAL A 210 11.05 -17.69 -6.54
CA VAL A 210 9.94 -16.93 -5.98
C VAL A 210 9.39 -15.97 -7.03
N ILE A 211 8.07 -15.90 -7.12
CA ILE A 211 7.33 -14.87 -7.87
C ILE A 211 6.52 -14.08 -6.86
N ILE A 212 6.73 -12.78 -6.77
CA ILE A 212 5.90 -11.85 -6.00
C ILE A 212 4.98 -11.14 -6.98
N GLU A 213 3.70 -11.42 -6.89
CA GLU A 213 2.68 -10.84 -7.76
C GLU A 213 2.09 -9.59 -7.11
N ALA A 214 2.32 -8.43 -7.71
CA ALA A 214 1.86 -7.12 -7.25
C ALA A 214 1.15 -6.31 -8.36
N SER A 215 0.80 -6.97 -9.47
CA SER A 215 0.11 -6.31 -10.60
C SER A 215 -1.41 -6.33 -10.48
N GLY A 216 -1.96 -7.32 -9.76
CA GLY A 216 -3.39 -7.60 -9.71
C GLY A 216 -3.97 -8.10 -11.04
N SER A 217 -3.12 -8.55 -11.97
CA SER A 217 -3.54 -9.07 -13.28
C SER A 217 -3.40 -10.58 -13.35
N MET A 218 -4.52 -11.29 -13.41
CA MET A 218 -4.54 -12.75 -13.53
C MET A 218 -3.84 -13.24 -14.80
N ALA A 219 -4.02 -12.54 -15.92
CA ALA A 219 -3.36 -12.87 -17.18
C ALA A 219 -1.83 -12.70 -17.08
N ALA A 220 -1.37 -11.64 -16.43
CA ALA A 220 0.06 -11.43 -16.21
C ALA A 220 0.64 -12.50 -15.26
N LEU A 221 -0.06 -12.83 -14.17
CA LEU A 221 0.33 -13.91 -13.26
C LEU A 221 0.44 -15.25 -14.00
N ALA A 222 -0.57 -15.62 -14.80
CA ALA A 222 -0.55 -16.87 -15.57
C ALA A 222 0.66 -16.96 -16.51
N SER A 223 1.11 -15.85 -17.09
CA SER A 223 2.30 -15.81 -17.95
C SER A 223 3.61 -16.11 -17.21
N THR A 224 3.68 -15.83 -15.91
CA THR A 224 4.89 -16.06 -15.09
C THR A 224 5.12 -17.51 -14.71
N ILE A 225 4.10 -18.38 -14.84
CA ILE A 225 4.23 -19.80 -14.46
C ILE A 225 5.30 -20.51 -15.31
N SER A 226 5.51 -20.07 -16.54
CA SER A 226 6.57 -20.61 -17.43
C SER A 226 7.97 -20.44 -16.83
N VAL A 227 8.24 -19.32 -16.18
CA VAL A 227 9.53 -18.98 -15.55
C VAL A 227 9.61 -19.34 -14.06
N LEU A 228 8.56 -19.90 -13.46
CA LEU A 228 8.62 -20.42 -12.09
C LEU A 228 9.54 -21.65 -12.05
N ALA A 229 10.45 -21.72 -11.09
CA ALA A 229 11.29 -22.88 -10.84
C ALA A 229 10.49 -24.09 -10.30
N ASN A 230 11.07 -25.29 -10.31
CA ASN A 230 10.49 -26.42 -9.59
C ASN A 230 10.51 -26.15 -8.07
N ASN A 231 9.45 -26.54 -7.36
CA ASN A 231 9.19 -26.20 -5.96
C ASN A 231 9.12 -24.69 -5.68
N GLY A 232 8.87 -23.89 -6.72
CA GLY A 232 8.82 -22.44 -6.63
C GLY A 232 7.58 -21.96 -5.89
N ARG A 233 7.67 -20.75 -5.35
CA ARG A 233 6.61 -20.07 -4.58
C ARG A 233 6.07 -18.89 -5.35
N VAL A 234 4.75 -18.75 -5.33
CA VAL A 234 4.04 -17.58 -5.85
C VAL A 234 3.36 -16.87 -4.69
N VAL A 235 3.78 -15.65 -4.38
CA VAL A 235 3.20 -14.82 -3.33
C VAL A 235 2.27 -13.81 -3.97
N LEU A 236 0.99 -13.84 -3.60
CA LEU A 236 -0.06 -12.98 -4.15
C LEU A 236 -0.24 -11.76 -3.25
N LEU A 237 0.12 -10.59 -3.75
CA LEU A 237 -0.10 -9.27 -3.13
C LEU A 237 -1.17 -8.46 -3.89
N GLY A 238 -1.50 -8.87 -5.11
CA GLY A 238 -2.57 -8.30 -5.89
C GLY A 238 -3.95 -8.67 -5.33
N TYR A 239 -4.97 -7.92 -5.72
CA TYR A 239 -6.36 -8.25 -5.42
C TYR A 239 -7.01 -8.89 -6.64
N TYR A 240 -7.73 -9.99 -6.40
CA TYR A 240 -8.45 -10.76 -7.43
C TYR A 240 -9.83 -11.14 -6.91
N ASP A 241 -10.82 -11.15 -7.81
CA ASP A 241 -12.13 -11.72 -7.51
C ASP A 241 -12.05 -13.25 -7.46
N GLU A 242 -11.26 -13.84 -8.36
CA GLU A 242 -11.03 -15.28 -8.47
C GLU A 242 -9.58 -15.58 -8.91
N ILE A 243 -9.06 -16.74 -8.52
CA ILE A 243 -7.77 -17.25 -9.00
C ILE A 243 -8.02 -18.30 -10.08
N GLN A 244 -7.63 -17.97 -11.31
CA GLN A 244 -7.76 -18.86 -12.48
C GLN A 244 -6.37 -19.10 -13.09
N LEU A 245 -5.76 -20.23 -12.73
CA LEU A 245 -4.42 -20.61 -13.19
C LEU A 245 -4.44 -22.02 -13.80
N PRO A 246 -3.56 -22.29 -14.79
CA PRO A 246 -3.45 -23.61 -15.39
C PRO A 246 -2.87 -24.60 -14.37
N TYR A 247 -3.65 -25.64 -14.02
CA TYR A 247 -3.27 -26.60 -12.98
C TYR A 247 -2.02 -27.43 -13.34
N MET A 248 -1.94 -27.98 -14.55
CA MET A 248 -0.87 -28.92 -14.91
C MET A 248 0.55 -28.31 -14.82
N PRO A 249 0.82 -27.09 -15.28
CA PRO A 249 2.13 -26.46 -15.08
C PRO A 249 2.47 -26.28 -13.60
N LEU A 250 1.51 -25.91 -12.75
CA LEU A 250 1.71 -25.77 -11.31
C LEU A 250 1.98 -27.12 -10.64
N PHE A 251 1.20 -28.14 -11.00
CA PHE A 251 1.37 -29.50 -10.50
C PHE A 251 2.74 -30.07 -10.83
N LEU A 252 3.19 -29.96 -12.09
CA LEU A 252 4.47 -30.50 -12.53
C LEU A 252 5.65 -29.80 -11.85
N LYS A 253 5.50 -28.54 -11.45
CA LYS A 253 6.51 -27.77 -10.72
C LYS A 253 6.40 -27.92 -9.20
N GLN A 254 5.41 -28.63 -8.68
CA GLN A 254 5.09 -28.68 -7.23
C GLN A 254 5.02 -27.28 -6.63
N ALA A 255 4.36 -26.35 -7.33
CA ALA A 255 4.30 -24.95 -6.99
C ALA A 255 3.49 -24.71 -5.70
N GLN A 256 3.89 -23.69 -4.91
CA GLN A 256 3.17 -23.23 -3.73
C GLN A 256 2.57 -21.85 -4.03
N LEU A 257 1.26 -21.70 -3.78
CA LEU A 257 0.58 -20.40 -3.83
C LEU A 257 0.36 -19.90 -2.41
N LEU A 258 0.85 -18.69 -2.13
CA LEU A 258 0.78 -18.05 -0.82
C LEU A 258 0.05 -16.72 -0.96
N THR A 259 -0.84 -16.43 -0.03
CA THR A 259 -1.56 -15.15 0.02
C THR A 259 -1.07 -14.34 1.21
N ALA A 260 -0.77 -13.07 1.00
CA ALA A 260 -0.46 -12.14 2.07
C ALA A 260 -1.64 -11.18 2.28
N LYS A 261 -2.19 -11.17 3.50
CA LYS A 261 -3.23 -10.21 3.87
C LYS A 261 -2.58 -9.08 4.67
N GLU A 262 -2.61 -7.85 4.13
CA GLU A 262 -2.10 -6.66 4.83
C GLU A 262 -0.67 -6.89 5.38
N TRP A 263 -0.46 -6.65 6.67
CA TRP A 263 0.83 -6.79 7.36
C TRP A 263 0.68 -7.55 8.68
N ALA A 264 1.77 -8.12 9.18
CA ALA A 264 1.82 -8.76 10.48
C ALA A 264 2.10 -7.74 11.60
N PRO A 265 1.77 -8.06 12.87
CA PRO A 265 2.13 -7.22 14.01
C PRO A 265 3.63 -6.89 14.04
N GLY A 266 3.96 -5.62 14.17
CA GLY A 266 5.34 -5.12 14.19
C GLY A 266 5.92 -4.75 12.82
N ASP A 267 5.28 -5.08 11.70
CA ASP A 267 5.82 -4.79 10.36
C ASP A 267 5.85 -3.30 10.05
N LEU A 268 4.89 -2.52 10.54
CA LEU A 268 4.90 -1.07 10.38
C LEU A 268 6.14 -0.44 11.02
N GLN A 269 6.47 -0.86 12.25
CA GLN A 269 7.66 -0.39 12.98
C GLN A 269 8.95 -0.84 12.26
N ARG A 270 9.01 -2.10 11.83
CA ARG A 270 10.15 -2.62 11.06
C ARG A 270 10.38 -1.83 9.78
N CYS A 271 9.31 -1.51 9.03
CA CYS A 271 9.41 -0.69 7.82
C CYS A 271 9.86 0.74 8.13
N ARG A 272 9.33 1.36 9.20
CA ARG A 272 9.81 2.66 9.66
C ARG A 272 11.32 2.61 9.93
N ASP A 273 11.80 1.62 10.67
CA ASP A 273 13.21 1.47 11.01
C ASP A 273 14.08 1.26 9.76
N MET A 274 13.63 0.46 8.79
CA MET A 274 14.31 0.29 7.51
C MET A 274 14.38 1.58 6.68
N ILE A 275 13.34 2.42 6.73
CA ILE A 275 13.36 3.73 6.04
C ILE A 275 14.30 4.70 6.75
N VAL A 276 14.28 4.74 8.08
CA VAL A 276 15.17 5.60 8.88
C VAL A 276 16.64 5.21 8.71
N SER A 277 16.97 3.91 8.68
CA SER A 277 18.33 3.42 8.45
C SER A 277 18.83 3.62 7.01
N GLY A 278 17.92 3.86 6.05
CA GLY A 278 18.25 3.93 4.62
C GLY A 278 18.26 2.58 3.91
N ASP A 279 17.92 1.48 4.60
CA ASP A 279 17.83 0.15 4.00
C ASP A 279 16.66 0.02 3.04
N LEU A 280 15.64 0.88 3.20
CA LEU A 280 14.48 0.97 2.33
C LEU A 280 14.27 2.42 1.85
N ASP A 281 14.73 2.72 0.64
CA ASP A 281 14.53 4.01 -0.01
C ASP A 281 13.13 4.07 -0.65
N VAL A 282 12.22 4.85 -0.08
CA VAL A 282 10.85 5.06 -0.57
C VAL A 282 10.62 6.44 -1.18
N ALA A 283 11.55 7.38 -1.01
CA ALA A 283 11.41 8.75 -1.47
C ALA A 283 11.06 8.88 -2.98
N PRO A 284 11.70 8.13 -3.90
CA PRO A 284 11.39 8.24 -5.33
C PRO A 284 9.98 7.76 -5.71
N LEU A 285 9.26 7.10 -4.80
CA LEU A 285 7.92 6.56 -5.07
C LEU A 285 6.83 7.61 -4.92
N LEU A 286 7.09 8.72 -4.22
CA LEU A 286 6.19 9.88 -4.11
C LEU A 286 6.39 10.78 -5.34
N THR A 287 5.69 10.48 -6.42
CA THR A 287 5.88 11.15 -7.72
C THR A 287 5.05 12.41 -7.90
N HIS A 288 3.94 12.54 -7.16
CA HIS A 288 3.00 13.65 -7.30
C HIS A 288 2.58 14.18 -5.94
N THR A 289 2.30 15.48 -5.87
CA THR A 289 1.77 16.15 -4.68
C THR A 289 0.62 17.06 -5.08
N GLN A 290 -0.47 17.04 -4.34
CA GLN A 290 -1.63 17.90 -4.50
C GLN A 290 -2.14 18.37 -3.13
N HIS A 291 -2.72 19.56 -3.07
CA HIS A 291 -3.45 20.01 -1.88
C HIS A 291 -4.86 19.43 -1.89
N ILE A 292 -5.41 19.13 -0.72
CA ILE A 292 -6.74 18.51 -0.56
C ILE A 292 -7.86 19.33 -1.21
N ASP A 293 -7.72 20.65 -1.32
CA ASP A 293 -8.70 21.50 -2.00
C ASP A 293 -8.84 21.17 -3.49
N ASN A 294 -7.84 20.55 -4.09
CA ASN A 294 -7.85 20.07 -5.48
C ASN A 294 -8.30 18.59 -5.59
N LEU A 295 -9.17 18.12 -4.69
CA LEU A 295 -9.54 16.72 -4.53
C LEU A 295 -9.87 16.01 -5.86
N GLN A 296 -10.70 16.62 -6.72
CA GLN A 296 -11.10 16.01 -7.98
C GLN A 296 -9.92 15.80 -8.92
N ALA A 297 -9.03 16.77 -9.03
CA ALA A 297 -7.81 16.67 -9.82
C ALA A 297 -6.85 15.62 -9.24
N ALA A 298 -6.71 15.57 -7.91
CA ALA A 298 -5.88 14.59 -7.22
C ALA A 298 -6.34 13.16 -7.49
N TYR A 299 -7.65 12.89 -7.37
CA TYR A 299 -8.21 11.58 -7.69
C TYR A 299 -8.06 11.22 -9.17
N HIS A 300 -8.29 12.18 -10.07
CA HIS A 300 -8.09 11.97 -11.49
C HIS A 300 -6.63 11.56 -11.78
N VAL A 301 -5.65 12.30 -11.27
CA VAL A 301 -4.23 11.98 -11.44
C VAL A 301 -3.90 10.62 -10.83
N ALA A 302 -4.24 10.38 -9.56
CA ALA A 302 -3.89 9.14 -8.86
C ALA A 302 -4.52 7.88 -9.51
N LEU A 303 -5.68 8.02 -10.14
CA LEU A 303 -6.41 6.88 -10.72
C LEU A 303 -6.17 6.70 -12.21
N SER A 304 -5.76 7.73 -12.96
CA SER A 304 -5.75 7.69 -14.44
C SER A 304 -4.38 7.96 -15.05
N ASP A 305 -3.50 8.71 -14.35
CA ASP A 305 -2.18 9.04 -14.86
C ASP A 305 -1.20 7.87 -14.63
N LEU A 306 -0.65 7.34 -15.71
CA LEU A 306 0.34 6.25 -15.64
C LEU A 306 1.68 6.70 -15.07
N GLU A 307 2.00 8.00 -15.15
CA GLU A 307 3.20 8.59 -14.55
C GLU A 307 3.06 8.74 -13.03
N CYS A 308 1.83 8.75 -12.52
CA CYS A 308 1.58 8.80 -11.09
C CYS A 308 1.81 7.44 -10.45
N LEU A 309 2.92 7.27 -9.76
CA LEU A 309 3.17 6.07 -8.96
C LEU A 309 2.47 6.18 -7.61
N LYS A 310 2.71 7.29 -6.89
CA LYS A 310 2.02 7.61 -5.63
C LYS A 310 1.82 9.11 -5.51
N LEU A 311 0.62 9.51 -5.12
CA LEU A 311 0.24 10.90 -4.93
C LEU A 311 0.11 11.22 -3.44
N LEU A 312 0.87 12.21 -2.97
CA LEU A 312 0.78 12.79 -1.65
C LEU A 312 -0.30 13.88 -1.63
N LEU A 313 -1.23 13.81 -0.68
CA LEU A 313 -2.20 14.86 -0.39
C LEU A 313 -1.71 15.65 0.83
N THR A 314 -1.62 16.97 0.72
CA THR A 314 -1.38 17.89 1.83
C THR A 314 -2.71 18.44 2.34
N TRP A 315 -2.84 18.58 3.64
CA TRP A 315 -4.07 19.04 4.32
C TRP A 315 -3.90 20.45 4.88
#